data_31e7c7f1a333f84433739aa56412d12b
#
_entry.id   31e7c7f1a333f84433739aa56412d12b
#
_cell.length_a   1.000
_cell.length_b   1.000
_cell.length_c   1.000
_cell.angle_alpha   90.00
_cell.angle_beta   90.00
_cell.angle_gamma   90.00
#
_symmetry.space_group_name_H-M   'P 1'
#
loop_
_entity.id
_entity.type
_entity.pdbx_description
1 polymer ?
#
loop_
_entity_poly.entity_id
_entity_poly.type
_entity_poly.pdbx_seq_one_letter_code
_entity_poly.pdbx_strand_id
1 'polypeptide(L)'
;MKKIINPWEGLDGYMCFGCAPSNPMGLHMEFYEDGDDIVAYWEPEAHYQGWLNTLHGGILTTLMDELAGWVVLRKLQTSGMTSRLDARFLKSLSTCEPRLTIRGRIKDRKRNAIFIETEIYKDCI
;
A
#
# COMPACT_ATOMS: atom_id res chain seq x y z
N MET A 1 -4.80 -17.38 -1.46
CA MET A 1 -4.84 -15.91 -1.34
C MET A 1 -6.28 -15.44 -1.44
N LYS A 2 -6.70 -14.59 -0.54
CA LYS A 2 -8.10 -14.18 -0.43
C LYS A 2 -8.22 -12.66 -0.59
N LYS A 3 -9.12 -12.20 -1.47
CA LYS A 3 -9.36 -10.78 -1.65
C LYS A 3 -10.09 -10.21 -0.43
N ILE A 4 -9.61 -9.05 0.05
CA ILE A 4 -10.22 -8.35 1.17
C ILE A 4 -11.29 -7.39 0.64
N ILE A 5 -12.47 -7.42 1.24
CA ILE A 5 -13.55 -6.50 0.90
C ILE A 5 -13.29 -5.18 1.61
N ASN A 6 -13.35 -4.07 0.86
CA ASN A 6 -13.21 -2.74 1.43
C ASN A 6 -14.54 -2.35 2.12
N PRO A 7 -14.57 -2.29 3.46
CA PRO A 7 -15.82 -2.05 4.17
C PRO A 7 -16.33 -0.60 4.07
N TRP A 8 -15.48 0.32 3.60
CA TRP A 8 -15.87 1.72 3.46
C TRP A 8 -16.33 2.10 2.07
N GLU A 9 -16.24 1.17 1.12
CA GLU A 9 -16.70 1.42 -0.25
C GLU A 9 -18.19 1.75 -0.24
N GLY A 10 -18.52 2.87 -0.87
CA GLY A 10 -19.91 3.34 -0.91
C GLY A 10 -20.33 4.24 0.25
N LEU A 11 -19.47 4.42 1.27
CA LEU A 11 -19.78 5.37 2.33
C LEU A 11 -19.67 6.81 1.82
N ASP A 12 -20.63 7.63 2.21
CA ASP A 12 -20.64 9.03 1.85
C ASP A 12 -19.42 9.75 2.45
N GLY A 13 -18.71 10.47 1.60
CA GLY A 13 -17.50 11.21 2.02
C GLY A 13 -16.22 10.39 2.08
N TYR A 14 -16.28 9.10 1.77
CA TYR A 14 -15.07 8.27 1.76
C TYR A 14 -14.22 8.58 0.52
N MET A 15 -13.06 9.19 0.75
CA MET A 15 -12.18 9.67 -0.31
C MET A 15 -10.71 9.34 -0.04
N CYS A 16 -10.42 8.21 0.57
CA CYS A 16 -9.04 7.82 0.86
C CYS A 16 -8.20 7.85 -0.42
N PHE A 17 -7.08 8.53 -0.37
CA PHE A 17 -6.20 8.63 -1.53
C PHE A 17 -5.65 7.27 -1.96
N GLY A 18 -5.35 6.40 -1.00
CA GLY A 18 -4.78 5.09 -1.30
C GLY A 18 -5.79 4.08 -1.83
N CYS A 19 -6.99 4.04 -1.26
CA CYS A 19 -7.88 2.90 -1.46
C CYS A 19 -9.32 3.21 -1.82
N ALA A 20 -9.75 4.48 -1.85
CA ALA A 20 -11.13 4.80 -2.21
C ALA A 20 -11.34 4.70 -3.73
N PRO A 21 -12.20 3.78 -4.21
CA PRO A 21 -12.44 3.66 -5.66
C PRO A 21 -13.07 4.91 -6.26
N SER A 22 -13.81 5.67 -5.45
CA SER A 22 -14.50 6.87 -5.88
C SER A 22 -13.62 8.10 -5.98
N ASN A 23 -12.38 8.04 -5.48
CA ASN A 23 -11.47 9.18 -5.61
C ASN A 23 -10.75 9.12 -6.96
N PRO A 24 -11.09 10.01 -7.93
CA PRO A 24 -10.50 9.93 -9.27
C PRO A 24 -8.99 10.21 -9.28
N MET A 25 -8.48 10.86 -8.24
CA MET A 25 -7.05 11.18 -8.13
C MET A 25 -6.27 10.15 -7.32
N GLY A 26 -6.95 9.14 -6.79
CA GLY A 26 -6.34 8.18 -5.86
C GLY A 26 -5.60 7.06 -6.55
N LEU A 27 -4.99 6.22 -5.72
CA LEU A 27 -4.20 5.07 -6.18
C LEU A 27 -5.06 3.83 -6.46
N HIS A 28 -6.28 3.79 -5.95
CA HIS A 28 -7.27 2.72 -6.17
C HIS A 28 -6.73 1.34 -5.80
N MET A 29 -6.03 1.26 -4.67
CA MET A 29 -5.44 0.00 -4.23
C MET A 29 -6.51 -0.99 -3.78
N GLU A 30 -6.29 -2.25 -4.12
CA GLU A 30 -7.08 -3.37 -3.64
C GLU A 30 -6.14 -4.35 -2.93
N PHE A 31 -6.65 -5.04 -1.92
CA PHE A 31 -5.81 -5.82 -1.00
C PHE A 31 -6.23 -7.27 -0.94
N TYR A 32 -5.25 -8.13 -0.71
CA TYR A 32 -5.43 -9.57 -0.60
C TYR A 32 -4.73 -10.05 0.66
N GLU A 33 -5.27 -11.09 1.27
CA GLU A 33 -4.66 -11.74 2.41
C GLU A 33 -3.93 -12.99 1.95
N ASP A 34 -2.65 -13.09 2.28
CA ASP A 34 -1.80 -14.22 1.91
C ASP A 34 -1.08 -14.68 3.18
N GLY A 35 -1.70 -15.62 3.91
CA GLY A 35 -1.18 -16.05 5.21
C GLY A 35 -1.11 -14.89 6.19
N ASP A 36 0.07 -14.64 6.72
CA ASP A 36 0.30 -13.53 7.64
C ASP A 36 0.49 -12.18 6.93
N ASP A 37 0.60 -12.20 5.62
CA ASP A 37 0.88 -11.02 4.83
C ASP A 37 -0.40 -10.41 4.25
N ILE A 38 -0.35 -9.11 4.02
CA ILE A 38 -1.31 -8.40 3.18
C ILE A 38 -0.57 -7.98 1.92
N VAL A 39 -1.22 -8.15 0.78
CA VAL A 39 -0.61 -7.94 -0.53
C VAL A 39 -1.50 -7.05 -1.37
N ALA A 40 -0.90 -6.16 -2.14
CA ALA A 40 -1.60 -5.39 -3.17
C ALA A 40 -0.81 -5.49 -4.46
N TYR A 41 -1.53 -5.54 -5.57
CA TYR A 41 -0.95 -5.44 -6.90
C TYR A 41 -1.35 -4.11 -7.48
N TRP A 42 -0.40 -3.38 -8.05
CA TRP A 42 -0.65 -2.03 -8.50
C TRP A 42 0.06 -1.76 -9.81
N GLU A 43 -0.65 -1.14 -10.73
CA GLU A 43 -0.11 -0.82 -12.04
C GLU A 43 0.33 0.64 -12.07
N PRO A 44 1.64 0.91 -12.24
CA PRO A 44 2.10 2.30 -12.32
C PRO A 44 1.64 3.00 -13.59
N GLU A 45 1.53 4.31 -13.52
CA GLU A 45 1.17 5.17 -14.64
C GLU A 45 2.13 6.35 -14.71
N ALA A 46 2.22 6.96 -15.90
CA ALA A 46 3.20 8.01 -16.16
C ALA A 46 3.06 9.23 -15.24
N HIS A 47 1.85 9.53 -14.80
CA HIS A 47 1.63 10.73 -13.96
C HIS A 47 2.08 10.56 -12.50
N TYR A 48 2.56 9.37 -12.14
CA TYR A 48 3.17 9.11 -10.83
C TYR A 48 4.69 9.23 -10.86
N GLN A 49 5.23 9.83 -11.91
CA GLN A 49 6.69 9.95 -11.99
C GLN A 49 7.23 11.06 -11.09
N GLY A 50 8.43 10.83 -10.60
CA GLY A 50 9.26 11.86 -9.99
C GLY A 50 10.29 12.32 -11.01
N TRP A 51 11.38 11.56 -11.14
CA TRP A 51 12.32 11.76 -12.24
C TRP A 51 11.77 11.08 -13.50
N LEU A 52 12.26 11.49 -14.65
CA LEU A 52 11.78 10.97 -15.94
C LEU A 52 11.74 9.43 -15.93
N ASN A 53 10.58 8.88 -16.26
CA ASN A 53 10.30 7.45 -16.32
C ASN A 53 10.53 6.68 -15.01
N THR A 54 10.66 7.39 -13.89
CA THR A 54 10.91 6.80 -12.58
C THR A 54 9.77 7.13 -11.64
N LEU A 55 9.26 6.13 -10.94
CA LEU A 55 8.21 6.34 -9.96
C LEU A 55 8.69 7.25 -8.82
N HIS A 56 7.83 8.19 -8.45
CA HIS A 56 8.10 9.14 -7.38
C HIS A 56 8.22 8.40 -6.04
N GLY A 57 9.30 8.71 -5.29
CA GLY A 57 9.52 8.08 -3.98
C GLY A 57 8.37 8.30 -3.00
N GLY A 58 7.72 9.47 -3.06
CA GLY A 58 6.55 9.73 -2.24
C GLY A 58 5.36 8.85 -2.59
N ILE A 59 5.19 8.50 -3.87
CA ILE A 59 4.13 7.57 -4.29
C ILE A 59 4.44 6.17 -3.78
N LEU A 60 5.69 5.72 -3.91
CA LEU A 60 6.10 4.42 -3.38
C LEU A 60 5.87 4.35 -1.87
N THR A 61 6.21 5.42 -1.17
CA THR A 61 6.00 5.52 0.28
C THR A 61 4.52 5.48 0.64
N THR A 62 3.68 6.15 -0.14
CA THR A 62 2.22 6.13 0.06
C THR A 62 1.67 4.72 -0.12
N LEU A 63 2.13 4.00 -1.14
CA LEU A 63 1.69 2.62 -1.36
C LEU A 63 2.03 1.73 -0.16
N MET A 64 3.23 1.88 0.40
CA MET A 64 3.66 1.11 1.56
C MET A 64 2.90 1.51 2.83
N ASP A 65 2.68 2.79 3.04
CA ASP A 65 1.95 3.29 4.19
C ASP A 65 0.49 2.82 4.17
N GLU A 66 -0.14 2.89 3.02
CA GLU A 66 -1.52 2.43 2.86
C GLU A 66 -1.63 0.93 3.13
N LEU A 67 -0.71 0.15 2.58
CA LEU A 67 -0.69 -1.29 2.84
C LEU A 67 -0.52 -1.58 4.33
N ALA A 68 0.36 -0.85 5.01
CA ALA A 68 0.58 -1.02 6.45
C ALA A 68 -0.70 -0.76 7.25
N GLY A 69 -1.48 0.25 6.86
CA GLY A 69 -2.77 0.53 7.47
C GLY A 69 -3.75 -0.64 7.32
N TRP A 70 -3.75 -1.26 6.14
CA TRP A 70 -4.61 -2.41 5.90
C TRP A 70 -4.14 -3.67 6.64
N VAL A 71 -2.84 -3.80 6.91
CA VAL A 71 -2.35 -4.87 7.79
C VAL A 71 -2.97 -4.73 9.17
N VAL A 72 -2.94 -3.53 9.74
CA VAL A 72 -3.53 -3.27 11.06
C VAL A 72 -5.03 -3.55 11.05
N LEU A 73 -5.72 -3.03 10.04
CA LEU A 73 -7.17 -3.21 9.93
C LEU A 73 -7.55 -4.68 9.85
N ARG A 74 -6.90 -5.41 8.97
CA ARG A 74 -7.28 -6.82 8.71
C ARG A 74 -6.83 -7.75 9.83
N LYS A 75 -5.61 -7.61 10.31
CA LYS A 75 -5.04 -8.54 11.29
C LYS A 75 -5.45 -8.22 12.72
N LEU A 76 -5.67 -6.95 13.05
CA LEU A 76 -5.99 -6.53 14.40
C LEU A 76 -7.43 -6.04 14.56
N GLN A 77 -8.16 -5.92 13.47
CA GLN A 77 -9.56 -5.46 13.45
C GLN A 77 -9.74 -4.10 14.15
N THR A 78 -8.79 -3.22 13.93
CA THR A 78 -8.79 -1.86 14.45
C THR A 78 -8.13 -0.94 13.44
N SER A 79 -8.19 0.35 13.69
CA SER A 79 -7.48 1.33 12.88
C SER A 79 -6.34 1.94 13.68
N GLY A 80 -5.35 2.44 12.97
CA GLY A 80 -4.22 3.10 13.59
C GLY A 80 -3.77 4.27 12.73
N MET A 81 -2.99 5.15 13.33
CA MET A 81 -2.39 6.27 12.61
C MET A 81 -0.88 6.04 12.52
N THR A 82 -0.31 6.35 11.37
CA THR A 82 1.13 6.27 11.17
C THR A 82 1.80 7.35 12.02
N SER A 83 2.64 6.94 12.96
CA SER A 83 3.39 7.87 13.79
C SER A 83 4.83 8.03 13.34
N ARG A 84 5.36 7.02 12.65
CA ARG A 84 6.72 7.04 12.15
C ARG A 84 6.81 6.15 10.92
N LEU A 85 7.60 6.59 9.93
CA LEU A 85 7.82 5.83 8.72
C LEU A 85 9.27 5.97 8.29
N ASP A 86 9.94 4.83 8.12
CA ASP A 86 11.29 4.76 7.59
C ASP A 86 11.25 4.01 6.26
N ALA A 87 11.72 4.65 5.20
CA ALA A 87 11.71 4.03 3.87
C ALA A 87 13.12 3.97 3.30
N ARG A 88 13.44 2.86 2.65
CA ARG A 88 14.67 2.68 1.89
C ARG A 88 14.36 2.43 0.44
N PHE A 89 15.02 3.15 -0.43
CA PHE A 89 14.85 3.02 -1.87
C PHE A 89 16.09 2.32 -2.42
N LEU A 90 16.06 0.99 -2.44
CA LEU A 90 17.21 0.17 -2.83
C LEU A 90 17.45 0.20 -4.33
N LYS A 91 16.38 0.26 -5.11
CA LYS A 91 16.42 0.33 -6.56
C LYS A 91 15.30 1.22 -7.05
N SER A 92 15.53 1.97 -8.12
CA SER A 92 14.47 2.73 -8.75
C SER A 92 13.50 1.79 -9.47
N LEU A 93 12.22 2.20 -9.53
CA LEU A 93 11.19 1.48 -10.25
C LEU A 93 10.66 2.38 -11.38
N SER A 94 10.47 1.81 -12.55
CA SER A 94 10.01 2.54 -13.71
C SER A 94 8.50 2.75 -13.68
N THR A 95 8.04 3.88 -14.21
CA THR A 95 6.61 4.11 -14.45
C THR A 95 6.07 3.19 -15.53
N CYS A 96 6.95 2.50 -16.27
CA CYS A 96 6.56 1.58 -17.34
C CYS A 96 6.48 0.12 -16.90
N GLU A 97 6.74 -0.17 -15.61
CA GLU A 97 6.58 -1.53 -15.12
C GLU A 97 5.12 -1.98 -15.29
N PRO A 98 4.87 -3.20 -15.78
CA PRO A 98 3.49 -3.66 -15.97
C PRO A 98 2.71 -3.74 -14.67
N ARG A 99 3.37 -4.19 -13.60
CA ARG A 99 2.72 -4.35 -12.29
C ARG A 99 3.76 -4.42 -11.20
N LEU A 100 3.43 -3.81 -10.06
CA LEU A 100 4.22 -3.91 -8.84
C LEU A 100 3.45 -4.71 -7.80
N THR A 101 4.17 -5.41 -6.95
CA THR A 101 3.61 -6.07 -5.77
C THR A 101 4.06 -5.30 -4.54
N ILE A 102 3.09 -4.95 -3.70
CA ILE A 102 3.32 -4.34 -2.40
C ILE A 102 2.90 -5.37 -1.35
N ARG A 103 3.79 -5.70 -0.42
CA ARG A 103 3.55 -6.76 0.55
C ARG A 103 4.01 -6.30 1.91
N GLY A 104 3.28 -6.68 2.94
CA GLY A 104 3.66 -6.30 4.29
C GLY A 104 3.05 -7.20 5.35
N ARG A 105 3.59 -7.11 6.55
CA ARG A 105 3.21 -7.93 7.70
C ARG A 105 3.56 -7.26 9.00
N ILE A 106 2.92 -7.71 10.09
CA ILE A 106 3.29 -7.26 11.43
C ILE A 106 4.66 -7.84 11.76
N LYS A 107 5.59 -6.96 12.13
CA LYS A 107 6.93 -7.36 12.54
C LYS A 107 7.02 -7.51 14.05
N ASP A 108 6.37 -6.61 14.80
CA ASP A 108 6.42 -6.59 16.26
C ASP A 108 5.26 -5.78 16.82
N ARG A 109 4.94 -6.02 18.09
CA ARG A 109 3.91 -5.28 18.82
C ARG A 109 4.46 -4.92 20.20
N LYS A 110 4.34 -3.63 20.56
CA LYS A 110 4.75 -3.15 21.89
C LYS A 110 3.71 -2.18 22.40
N ARG A 111 2.96 -2.57 23.43
CA ARG A 111 1.92 -1.74 24.04
C ARG A 111 0.99 -1.12 22.99
N ASN A 112 1.14 0.19 22.74
CA ASN A 112 0.31 0.94 21.80
C ASN A 112 0.92 1.07 20.41
N ALA A 113 2.10 0.48 20.19
CA ALA A 113 2.81 0.58 18.92
C ALA A 113 2.80 -0.75 18.17
N ILE A 114 2.48 -0.68 16.90
CA ILE A 114 2.52 -1.82 16.00
C ILE A 114 3.59 -1.52 14.95
N PHE A 115 4.54 -2.43 14.81
CA PHE A 115 5.62 -2.30 13.85
C PHE A 115 5.31 -3.16 12.63
N ILE A 116 5.19 -2.51 11.48
CA ILE A 116 4.84 -3.15 10.22
C ILE A 116 6.04 -3.03 9.29
N GLU A 117 6.43 -4.12 8.65
CA GLU A 117 7.41 -4.05 7.57
C GLU A 117 6.70 -4.26 6.24
N THR A 118 7.09 -3.47 5.27
CA THR A 118 6.53 -3.53 3.92
C THR A 118 7.64 -3.50 2.89
N GLU A 119 7.33 -4.02 1.70
CA GLU A 119 8.25 -4.00 0.59
C GLU A 119 7.49 -3.84 -0.72
N ILE A 120 8.14 -3.24 -1.70
CA ILE A 120 7.61 -3.14 -3.06
C ILE A 120 8.64 -3.77 -3.99
N TYR A 121 8.16 -4.59 -4.90
CA TYR A 121 9.01 -5.18 -5.91
C TYR A 121 8.24 -5.34 -7.23
N LYS A 122 8.98 -5.37 -8.32
CA LYS A 122 8.37 -5.66 -9.61
C LYS A 122 8.16 -7.16 -9.73
N ASP A 123 7.11 -7.53 -10.44
CA ASP A 123 6.82 -8.94 -10.63
C ASP A 123 7.95 -9.61 -11.43
N CYS A 124 8.37 -10.77 -10.96
CA CYS A 124 9.27 -11.63 -11.71
C CYS A 124 8.42 -12.40 -12.73
N ILE A 125 8.78 -12.25 -13.98
CA ILE A 125 8.13 -13.00 -15.07
C ILE A 125 9.05 -14.11 -15.52
#